data_ca0de81f2d571a3bdba5c0951aa501d0
#
_entry.id   ca0de81f2d571a3bdba5c0951aa501d0
#
_cell.length_a   1.000
_cell.length_b   1.000
_cell.length_c   1.000
_cell.angle_alpha   90.00
_cell.angle_beta   90.00
_cell.angle_gamma   90.00
#
_symmetry.space_group_name_H-M   'P 1'
#
loop_
_entity.id
_entity.type
_entity.pdbx_description
1 polymer ?
#
loop_
_entity_poly.entity_id
_entity_poly.type
_entity_poly.pdbx_seq_one_letter_code
_entity_poly.pdbx_strand_id
1 'polypeptide(L)'
;MSALAIGLLKKGCSVSGSDLVKNDETNKLEKLGAVIFTSQIRQNIEFVTSKFTNRLINFVVSSAIKPENEEFSYCKEKNLSIKHRSEILAMLMRTYTALAIAGSHGKTSTSTCLSTILELCTRNSSSITGGIIPIYNSNCHLENTKYLVAEVDESDGTINKYKSDIGIINNLSLIHI
;
A
#
# COMPACT_ATOMS: atom_id res chain seq x y z
N MET A 1 -3.98 -1.31 -3.08
CA MET A 1 -2.59 -1.25 -3.65
C MET A 1 -2.22 0.16 -4.09
N SER A 2 -3.11 0.93 -4.71
CA SER A 2 -2.83 2.30 -5.21
C SER A 2 -2.22 3.24 -4.15
N ALA A 3 -2.75 3.26 -2.93
CA ALA A 3 -2.22 4.09 -1.86
C ALA A 3 -0.73 3.83 -1.55
N LEU A 4 -0.32 2.55 -1.49
CA LEU A 4 1.09 2.18 -1.30
C LEU A 4 1.95 2.61 -2.49
N ALA A 5 1.47 2.40 -3.71
CA ALA A 5 2.16 2.80 -4.93
C ALA A 5 2.39 4.33 -4.97
N ILE A 6 1.37 5.13 -4.65
CA ILE A 6 1.48 6.60 -4.53
C ILE A 6 2.52 6.96 -3.46
N GLY A 7 2.47 6.30 -2.30
CA GLY A 7 3.41 6.55 -1.22
C GLY A 7 4.86 6.27 -1.60
N LEU A 8 5.12 5.16 -2.29
CA LEU A 8 6.45 4.80 -2.76
C LEU A 8 6.97 5.77 -3.83
N LEU A 9 6.11 6.20 -4.77
CA LEU A 9 6.46 7.23 -5.75
C LEU A 9 6.89 8.54 -5.08
N LYS A 10 6.13 8.99 -4.08
CA LYS A 10 6.47 10.19 -3.28
C LYS A 10 7.78 10.06 -2.51
N LYS A 11 8.17 8.83 -2.13
CA LYS A 11 9.48 8.52 -1.52
C LYS A 11 10.60 8.37 -2.55
N GLY A 12 10.35 8.63 -3.84
CA GLY A 12 11.36 8.57 -4.90
C GLY A 12 11.64 7.17 -5.44
N CYS A 13 10.80 6.17 -5.10
CA CYS A 13 10.91 4.84 -5.69
C CYS A 13 10.38 4.83 -7.12
N SER A 14 11.00 4.06 -8.00
CA SER A 14 10.40 3.70 -9.28
C SER A 14 9.32 2.64 -9.05
N VAL A 15 8.11 2.88 -9.52
CA VAL A 15 6.98 1.97 -9.33
C VAL A 15 6.43 1.52 -10.69
N SER A 16 6.19 0.23 -10.81
CA SER A 16 5.39 -0.36 -11.89
C SER A 16 4.35 -1.30 -11.31
N GLY A 17 3.28 -1.53 -12.05
CA GLY A 17 2.23 -2.43 -11.62
C GLY A 17 1.37 -2.90 -12.78
N SER A 18 0.59 -3.94 -12.56
CA SER A 18 -0.38 -4.47 -13.51
C SER A 18 -1.79 -4.41 -12.94
N ASP A 19 -2.74 -4.01 -13.75
CA ASP A 19 -4.17 -4.06 -13.45
C ASP A 19 -4.92 -4.42 -14.74
N LEU A 20 -5.86 -5.36 -14.65
CA LEU A 20 -6.65 -5.79 -15.81
C LEU A 20 -7.64 -4.72 -16.28
N VAL A 21 -7.97 -3.78 -15.38
CA VAL A 21 -8.94 -2.71 -15.64
C VAL A 21 -8.29 -1.35 -15.46
N LYS A 22 -8.26 -0.58 -16.52
CA LYS A 22 -7.84 0.81 -16.43
C LYS A 22 -8.94 1.63 -15.73
N ASN A 23 -8.56 2.35 -14.68
CA ASN A 23 -9.46 3.14 -13.83
C ASN A 23 -8.79 4.45 -13.38
N ASP A 24 -9.51 5.27 -12.64
CA ASP A 24 -8.99 6.57 -12.19
C ASP A 24 -7.73 6.46 -11.33
N GLU A 25 -7.61 5.39 -10.53
CA GLU A 25 -6.43 5.16 -9.69
C GLU A 25 -5.21 4.79 -10.54
N THR A 26 -5.37 3.94 -11.56
CA THR A 26 -4.28 3.62 -12.49
C THR A 26 -3.86 4.83 -13.31
N ASN A 27 -4.82 5.64 -13.79
CA ASN A 27 -4.56 6.89 -14.50
C ASN A 27 -3.79 7.89 -13.61
N LYS A 28 -4.14 7.98 -12.33
CA LYS A 28 -3.45 8.83 -11.35
C LYS A 28 -2.01 8.36 -11.12
N LEU A 29 -1.79 7.06 -11.01
CA LEU A 29 -0.46 6.48 -10.86
C LEU A 29 0.42 6.75 -12.10
N GLU A 30 -0.12 6.60 -13.31
CA GLU A 30 0.60 6.94 -14.55
C GLU A 30 1.02 8.42 -14.58
N LYS A 31 0.12 9.34 -14.19
CA LYS A 31 0.43 10.78 -14.08
C LYS A 31 1.52 11.07 -13.05
N LEU A 32 1.65 10.26 -12.02
CA LEU A 32 2.71 10.35 -11.01
C LEU A 32 4.02 9.66 -11.43
N GLY A 33 4.07 9.09 -12.63
CA GLY A 33 5.28 8.48 -13.20
C GLY A 33 5.39 6.97 -13.02
N ALA A 34 4.34 6.28 -12.58
CA ALA A 34 4.32 4.82 -12.57
C ALA A 34 4.16 4.25 -13.99
N VAL A 35 4.73 3.06 -14.20
CA VAL A 35 4.48 2.27 -15.42
C VAL A 35 3.36 1.27 -15.11
N ILE A 36 2.22 1.40 -15.79
CA ILE A 36 1.06 0.53 -15.58
C ILE A 36 0.83 -0.36 -16.80
N PHE A 37 0.80 -1.67 -16.56
CA PHE A 37 0.46 -2.69 -17.57
C PHE A 37 -1.03 -3.05 -17.45
N THR A 38 -1.69 -3.25 -18.58
CA THR A 38 -3.12 -3.64 -18.64
C THR A 38 -3.31 -5.15 -18.76
N SER A 39 -2.24 -5.92 -18.60
CA SER A 39 -2.22 -7.38 -18.61
C SER A 39 -1.39 -7.87 -17.43
N GLN A 40 -1.61 -9.13 -17.02
CA GLN A 40 -0.84 -9.76 -15.94
C GLN A 40 -0.06 -10.96 -16.54
N ILE A 41 0.98 -10.65 -17.30
CA ILE A 41 1.78 -11.60 -18.03
C ILE A 41 3.26 -11.54 -17.65
N ARG A 42 3.99 -12.64 -17.84
CA ARG A 42 5.43 -12.75 -17.50
C ARG A 42 6.29 -11.68 -18.14
N GLN A 43 5.94 -11.21 -19.34
CA GLN A 43 6.70 -10.19 -20.07
C GLN A 43 6.77 -8.86 -19.33
N ASN A 44 5.79 -8.54 -18.49
CA ASN A 44 5.84 -7.35 -17.63
C ASN A 44 7.00 -7.44 -16.64
N ILE A 45 7.19 -8.61 -16.03
CA ILE A 45 8.28 -8.85 -15.08
C ILE A 45 9.64 -8.84 -15.79
N GLU A 46 9.73 -9.48 -16.97
CA GLU A 46 10.93 -9.46 -17.82
C GLU A 46 11.32 -8.02 -18.19
N PHE A 47 10.36 -7.19 -18.59
CA PHE A 47 10.58 -5.78 -18.88
C PHE A 47 11.14 -5.03 -17.67
N VAL A 48 10.55 -5.20 -16.50
CA VAL A 48 10.99 -4.51 -15.28
C VAL A 48 12.38 -4.97 -14.86
N THR A 49 12.65 -6.27 -14.87
CA THR A 49 13.96 -6.81 -14.48
C THR A 49 15.07 -6.41 -15.44
N SER A 50 14.80 -6.39 -16.74
CA SER A 50 15.78 -5.95 -17.75
C SER A 50 16.09 -4.46 -17.65
N LYS A 51 15.10 -3.63 -17.36
CA LYS A 51 15.26 -2.17 -17.24
C LYS A 51 16.02 -1.74 -15.98
N PHE A 52 15.97 -2.52 -14.91
CA PHE A 52 16.51 -2.17 -13.59
C PHE A 52 17.52 -3.19 -13.06
N THR A 53 18.40 -3.72 -13.91
CA THR A 53 19.35 -4.80 -13.62
C THR A 53 20.26 -4.55 -12.42
N ASN A 54 20.57 -3.29 -12.09
CA ASN A 54 21.45 -2.92 -10.98
C ASN A 54 20.70 -2.32 -9.78
N ARG A 55 19.39 -2.57 -9.64
CA ARG A 55 18.59 -2.04 -8.55
C ARG A 55 17.92 -3.17 -7.78
N LEU A 56 17.71 -2.93 -6.49
CA LEU A 56 16.88 -3.82 -5.68
C LEU A 56 15.43 -3.69 -6.14
N ILE A 57 14.88 -4.79 -6.65
CA ILE A 57 13.48 -4.88 -7.08
C ILE A 57 12.72 -5.73 -6.07
N ASN A 58 11.59 -5.24 -5.57
CA ASN A 58 10.64 -6.00 -4.77
C ASN A 58 9.33 -6.12 -5.53
N PHE A 59 8.87 -7.34 -5.76
CA PHE A 59 7.57 -7.63 -6.34
C PHE A 59 6.53 -7.66 -5.22
N VAL A 60 5.53 -6.80 -5.30
CA VAL A 60 4.56 -6.61 -4.21
C VAL A 60 3.21 -7.20 -4.62
N VAL A 61 2.72 -8.11 -3.81
CA VAL A 61 1.44 -8.79 -4.05
C VAL A 61 0.45 -8.55 -2.91
N SER A 62 -0.84 -8.72 -3.21
CA SER A 62 -1.91 -8.75 -2.21
C SER A 62 -2.46 -10.17 -2.06
N SER A 63 -3.23 -10.40 -1.01
CA SER A 63 -3.92 -11.68 -0.77
C SER A 63 -4.90 -12.08 -1.88
N ALA A 64 -5.30 -11.13 -2.75
CA ALA A 64 -6.18 -11.39 -3.88
C ALA A 64 -5.49 -12.08 -5.07
N ILE A 65 -4.16 -12.06 -5.12
CA ILE A 65 -3.40 -12.68 -6.22
C ILE A 65 -3.34 -14.18 -6.00
N LYS A 66 -3.86 -14.92 -6.98
CA LYS A 66 -3.89 -16.38 -6.95
C LYS A 66 -2.54 -16.97 -7.36
N PRO A 67 -2.23 -18.21 -6.92
CA PRO A 67 -0.98 -18.90 -7.29
C PRO A 67 -0.80 -19.07 -8.82
N GLU A 68 -1.90 -19.18 -9.56
CA GLU A 68 -1.93 -19.37 -11.02
C GLU A 68 -1.67 -18.08 -11.81
N ASN A 69 -1.59 -16.94 -11.13
CA ASN A 69 -1.26 -15.67 -11.79
C ASN A 69 0.12 -15.76 -12.45
N GLU A 70 0.19 -15.42 -13.73
CA GLU A 70 1.39 -15.63 -14.55
C GLU A 70 2.59 -14.82 -14.06
N GLU A 71 2.38 -13.56 -13.65
CA GLU A 71 3.44 -12.72 -13.06
C GLU A 71 3.95 -13.30 -11.75
N PHE A 72 3.04 -13.75 -10.88
CA PHE A 72 3.39 -14.34 -9.59
C PHE A 72 4.14 -15.66 -9.74
N SER A 73 3.67 -16.55 -10.63
CA SER A 73 4.33 -17.81 -10.94
C SER A 73 5.73 -17.59 -11.49
N TYR A 74 5.88 -16.64 -12.42
CA TYR A 74 7.18 -16.30 -12.99
C TYR A 74 8.15 -15.73 -11.95
N CYS A 75 7.68 -14.85 -11.06
CA CYS A 75 8.50 -14.36 -9.95
C CYS A 75 9.01 -15.48 -9.05
N LYS A 76 8.17 -16.48 -8.77
CA LYS A 76 8.58 -17.69 -8.01
C LYS A 76 9.60 -18.54 -8.75
N GLU A 77 9.35 -18.81 -10.03
CA GLU A 77 10.26 -19.58 -10.90
C GLU A 77 11.67 -18.98 -10.92
N LYS A 78 11.73 -17.64 -11.00
CA LYS A 78 13.00 -16.89 -11.03
C LYS A 78 13.59 -16.56 -9.66
N ASN A 79 13.00 -17.05 -8.57
CA ASN A 79 13.40 -16.73 -7.20
C ASN A 79 13.54 -15.22 -6.92
N LEU A 80 12.63 -14.41 -7.48
CA LEU A 80 12.63 -12.97 -7.30
C LEU A 80 12.08 -12.60 -5.90
N SER A 81 12.48 -11.43 -5.39
CA SER A 81 12.03 -10.95 -4.08
C SER A 81 10.54 -10.59 -4.10
N ILE A 82 9.70 -11.47 -3.58
CA ILE A 82 8.25 -11.24 -3.45
C ILE A 82 7.95 -10.80 -2.02
N LYS A 83 7.20 -9.72 -1.89
CA LYS A 83 6.73 -9.20 -0.60
C LYS A 83 5.21 -9.06 -0.62
N HIS A 84 4.59 -9.30 0.51
CA HIS A 84 3.18 -8.99 0.68
C HIS A 84 2.99 -7.49 0.90
N ARG A 85 1.84 -6.91 0.46
CA ARG A 85 1.52 -5.48 0.63
C ARG A 85 1.65 -5.01 2.08
N SER A 86 1.33 -5.88 3.04
CA SER A 86 1.46 -5.59 4.47
C SER A 86 2.90 -5.36 4.92
N GLU A 87 3.87 -6.05 4.31
CA GLU A 87 5.28 -5.88 4.62
C GLU A 87 5.78 -4.50 4.17
N ILE A 88 5.32 -4.04 3.01
CA ILE A 88 5.65 -2.70 2.52
C ILE A 88 5.03 -1.63 3.41
N LEU A 89 3.75 -1.79 3.79
CA LEU A 89 3.11 -0.87 4.73
C LEU A 89 3.84 -0.86 6.08
N ALA A 90 4.18 -2.03 6.62
CA ALA A 90 4.94 -2.13 7.87
C ALA A 90 6.32 -1.46 7.78
N MET A 91 7.00 -1.57 6.64
CA MET A 91 8.28 -0.86 6.42
C MET A 91 8.10 0.66 6.43
N LEU A 92 7.06 1.17 5.78
CA LEU A 92 6.75 2.60 5.77
C LEU A 92 6.40 3.10 7.19
N MET A 93 5.58 2.36 7.93
CA MET A 93 5.17 2.71 9.29
C MET A 93 6.36 2.90 10.25
N ARG A 94 7.44 2.13 10.09
CA ARG A 94 8.63 2.21 10.96
C ARG A 94 9.36 3.56 10.93
N THR A 95 9.12 4.36 9.91
CA THR A 95 9.78 5.67 9.76
C THR A 95 8.99 6.82 10.38
N TYR A 96 7.84 6.53 11.01
CA TYR A 96 6.93 7.49 11.62
C TYR A 96 6.55 7.06 13.04
N THR A 97 5.98 7.98 13.80
CA THR A 97 5.10 7.62 14.93
C THR A 97 3.79 7.13 14.33
N ALA A 98 3.61 5.81 14.31
CA ALA A 98 2.54 5.16 13.55
C ALA A 98 1.27 4.96 14.37
N LEU A 99 0.14 5.41 13.83
CA LEU A 99 -1.21 5.19 14.33
C LEU A 99 -1.90 4.17 13.42
N ALA A 100 -2.09 2.95 13.89
CA ALA A 100 -2.72 1.86 13.13
C ALA A 100 -4.20 1.75 13.45
N ILE A 101 -5.04 1.72 12.42
CA ILE A 101 -6.48 1.53 12.55
C ILE A 101 -6.87 0.17 11.98
N ALA A 102 -7.38 -0.71 12.85
CA ALA A 102 -7.87 -2.04 12.52
C ALA A 102 -9.36 -2.18 12.84
N GLY A 103 -9.98 -3.25 12.38
CA GLY A 103 -11.37 -3.61 12.69
C GLY A 103 -12.15 -4.05 11.47
N SER A 104 -13.17 -4.86 11.67
CA SER A 104 -14.00 -5.41 10.59
C SER A 104 -14.74 -4.31 9.82
N HIS A 105 -15.16 -3.24 10.50
CA HIS A 105 -15.89 -2.11 9.91
C HIS A 105 -15.39 -0.77 10.44
N GLY A 106 -15.59 0.30 9.66
CA GLY A 106 -15.30 1.67 10.07
C GLY A 106 -13.84 2.09 9.99
N LYS A 107 -12.93 1.23 9.56
CA LYS A 107 -11.49 1.56 9.40
C LYS A 107 -11.28 2.86 8.62
N THR A 108 -11.83 2.92 7.42
CA THR A 108 -11.68 4.08 6.51
C THR A 108 -12.27 5.36 7.10
N SER A 109 -13.44 5.28 7.74
CA SER A 109 -14.06 6.45 8.37
C SER A 109 -13.21 6.97 9.52
N THR A 110 -12.74 6.09 10.40
CA THR A 110 -11.90 6.44 11.54
C THR A 110 -10.54 6.99 11.09
N SER A 111 -9.89 6.35 10.11
CA SER A 111 -8.61 6.82 9.59
C SER A 111 -8.73 8.17 8.88
N THR A 112 -9.81 8.39 8.12
CA THR A 112 -10.09 9.68 7.47
C THR A 112 -10.31 10.79 8.50
N CYS A 113 -11.13 10.53 9.52
CA CYS A 113 -11.41 11.48 10.59
C CYS A 113 -10.12 11.84 11.36
N LEU A 114 -9.36 10.83 11.77
CA LEU A 114 -8.11 11.02 12.50
C LEU A 114 -7.06 11.78 11.67
N SER A 115 -6.91 11.43 10.39
CA SER A 115 -6.01 12.13 9.47
C SER A 115 -6.39 13.60 9.33
N THR A 116 -7.68 13.89 9.19
CA THR A 116 -8.18 15.26 9.09
C THR A 116 -7.93 16.04 10.37
N ILE A 117 -8.19 15.47 11.54
CA ILE A 117 -7.95 16.12 12.83
C ILE A 117 -6.45 16.41 13.02
N LEU A 118 -5.60 15.42 12.78
CA LEU A 118 -4.15 15.61 12.93
C LEU A 118 -3.62 16.67 11.97
N GLU A 119 -4.08 16.70 10.72
CA GLU A 119 -3.66 17.71 9.77
C GLU A 119 -4.08 19.11 10.20
N LEU A 120 -5.33 19.28 10.63
CA LEU A 120 -5.84 20.58 11.08
C LEU A 120 -5.16 21.07 12.36
N CYS A 121 -4.83 20.15 13.29
CA CYS A 121 -4.24 20.50 14.58
C CYS A 121 -2.72 20.65 14.53
N THR A 122 -2.03 19.78 13.80
CA THR A 122 -0.57 19.68 13.85
C THR A 122 0.13 20.07 12.56
N ARG A 123 -0.56 19.97 11.41
CA ARG A 123 0.01 20.08 10.06
C ARG A 123 1.28 19.21 9.86
N ASN A 124 1.33 18.08 10.54
CA ASN A 124 2.50 17.21 10.60
C ASN A 124 2.06 15.74 10.58
N SER A 125 1.17 15.40 9.65
CA SER A 125 0.66 14.04 9.51
C SER A 125 0.73 13.54 8.07
N SER A 126 1.02 12.26 7.96
CA SER A 126 0.93 11.47 6.74
C SER A 126 -0.19 10.45 6.89
N SER A 127 -0.71 9.94 5.79
CA SER A 127 -1.83 9.00 5.83
C SER A 127 -1.77 7.99 4.69
N ILE A 128 -2.09 6.73 4.98
CA ILE A 128 -2.31 5.65 4.02
C ILE A 128 -3.61 4.94 4.40
N THR A 129 -4.63 5.05 3.57
CA THR A 129 -5.98 4.56 3.85
C THR A 129 -6.57 3.76 2.70
N GLY A 130 -7.64 3.03 2.97
CA GLY A 130 -8.38 2.28 1.94
C GLY A 130 -9.22 3.18 1.02
N GLY A 131 -9.66 4.35 1.52
CA GLY A 131 -10.50 5.29 0.79
C GLY A 131 -9.86 6.68 0.65
N ILE A 132 -10.51 7.54 -0.12
CA ILE A 132 -10.06 8.92 -0.34
C ILE A 132 -10.27 9.73 0.93
N ILE A 133 -9.25 10.44 1.38
CA ILE A 133 -9.30 11.43 2.45
C ILE A 133 -9.61 12.79 1.79
N PRO A 134 -10.77 13.41 2.08
CA PRO A 134 -11.22 14.61 1.37
C PRO A 134 -10.22 15.77 1.40
N ILE A 135 -9.60 16.04 2.55
CA ILE A 135 -8.64 17.13 2.72
C ILE A 135 -7.40 16.99 1.80
N TYR A 136 -7.05 15.77 1.40
CA TYR A 136 -5.92 15.49 0.51
C TYR A 136 -6.35 15.13 -0.91
N ASN A 137 -7.65 14.91 -1.13
CA ASN A 137 -8.19 14.34 -2.38
C ASN A 137 -7.41 13.08 -2.85
N SER A 138 -7.03 12.24 -1.89
CA SER A 138 -6.19 11.07 -2.12
C SER A 138 -6.36 10.04 -1.00
N ASN A 139 -6.13 8.77 -1.30
CA ASN A 139 -6.03 7.70 -0.31
C ASN A 139 -4.61 7.57 0.29
N CYS A 140 -3.68 8.39 -0.17
CA CYS A 140 -2.32 8.46 0.34
C CYS A 140 -1.81 9.90 0.35
N HIS A 141 -1.37 10.34 1.52
CA HIS A 141 -0.64 11.57 1.75
C HIS A 141 0.62 11.24 2.53
N LEU A 142 1.76 11.11 1.86
CA LEU A 142 3.05 10.87 2.50
C LEU A 142 3.98 12.04 2.27
N GLU A 143 4.46 12.59 3.37
CA GLU A 143 5.44 13.67 3.43
C GLU A 143 6.47 13.39 4.53
N ASN A 144 7.40 14.30 4.71
CA ASN A 144 8.37 14.20 5.81
C ASN A 144 7.75 14.75 7.10
N THR A 145 6.82 13.98 7.66
CA THR A 145 6.03 14.32 8.84
C THR A 145 6.36 13.40 10.01
N LYS A 146 5.91 13.76 11.21
CA LYS A 146 6.12 12.95 12.42
C LYS A 146 5.15 11.77 12.49
N TYR A 147 3.89 11.98 12.15
CA TYR A 147 2.82 11.00 12.35
C TYR A 147 2.40 10.34 11.04
N LEU A 148 2.07 9.05 11.11
CA LEU A 148 1.44 8.32 10.02
C LEU A 148 0.17 7.63 10.52
N VAL A 149 -0.97 7.99 9.96
CA VAL A 149 -2.23 7.26 10.10
C VAL A 149 -2.30 6.17 9.02
N ALA A 150 -2.37 4.92 9.44
CA ALA A 150 -2.39 3.79 8.53
C ALA A 150 -3.58 2.88 8.80
N GLU A 151 -4.34 2.58 7.75
CA GLU A 151 -5.36 1.54 7.79
C GLU A 151 -4.69 0.19 7.59
N VAL A 152 -4.84 -0.70 8.57
CA VAL A 152 -4.25 -2.04 8.56
C VAL A 152 -5.35 -3.11 8.42
N ASP A 153 -4.99 -4.21 7.77
CA ASP A 153 -5.90 -5.32 7.55
C ASP A 153 -5.68 -6.40 8.63
N GLU A 154 -6.75 -6.78 9.30
CA GLU A 154 -6.76 -7.83 10.32
C GLU A 154 -7.16 -9.19 9.75
N SER A 155 -7.79 -9.22 8.57
CA SER A 155 -8.46 -10.44 8.05
C SER A 155 -7.50 -11.47 7.47
N ASP A 156 -6.31 -11.06 7.05
CA ASP A 156 -5.33 -11.94 6.39
C ASP A 156 -4.21 -12.41 7.34
N GLY A 157 -4.38 -12.24 8.66
CA GLY A 157 -3.39 -12.63 9.67
C GLY A 157 -2.12 -11.78 9.66
N THR A 158 -2.11 -10.65 8.97
CA THR A 158 -0.92 -9.79 8.85
C THR A 158 -0.82 -8.73 9.93
N ILE A 159 -1.81 -8.61 10.81
CA ILE A 159 -1.86 -7.58 11.86
C ILE A 159 -0.60 -7.58 12.75
N ASN A 160 -0.02 -8.73 13.01
CA ASN A 160 1.20 -8.89 13.81
C ASN A 160 2.48 -8.38 13.13
N LYS A 161 2.44 -8.08 11.84
CA LYS A 161 3.57 -7.49 11.10
C LYS A 161 3.72 -5.99 11.35
N TYR A 162 2.63 -5.34 11.76
CA TYR A 162 2.61 -3.90 11.97
C TYR A 162 3.11 -3.54 13.36
N LYS A 163 4.16 -2.72 13.42
CA LYS A 163 4.57 -2.07 14.66
C LYS A 163 3.98 -0.67 14.65
N SER A 164 3.03 -0.43 15.53
CA SER A 164 2.41 0.88 15.74
C SER A 164 2.69 1.38 17.15
N ASP A 165 2.80 2.68 17.27
CA ASP A 165 2.93 3.35 18.59
C ASP A 165 1.56 3.47 19.25
N ILE A 166 0.51 3.66 18.44
CA ILE A 166 -0.89 3.72 18.87
C ILE A 166 -1.72 2.81 17.99
N GLY A 167 -2.49 1.91 18.58
CA GLY A 167 -3.45 1.05 17.91
C GLY A 167 -4.89 1.45 18.22
N ILE A 168 -5.73 1.57 17.21
CA ILE A 168 -7.17 1.78 17.32
C ILE A 168 -7.86 0.58 16.70
N ILE A 169 -8.70 -0.09 17.49
CA ILE A 169 -9.51 -1.22 17.03
C ILE A 169 -10.98 -0.82 17.17
N ASN A 170 -11.65 -0.60 16.04
CA ASN A 170 -13.04 -0.17 16.03
C ASN A 170 -13.98 -1.29 16.50
N ASN A 171 -13.85 -2.46 15.89
CA ASN A 171 -14.61 -3.65 16.22
C ASN A 171 -13.90 -4.90 15.70
N LEU A 172 -14.13 -6.03 16.33
CA LEU A 172 -13.66 -7.33 15.87
C LEU A 172 -14.88 -8.23 15.67
N SER A 173 -15.01 -8.81 14.47
CA SER A 173 -16.00 -9.85 14.24
C SER A 173 -15.44 -11.19 14.69
N LEU A 174 -16.12 -11.86 15.61
CA LEU A 174 -15.75 -13.20 16.09
C LEU A 174 -15.99 -14.30 15.03
N ILE A 175 -16.59 -13.96 13.89
CA ILE A 175 -16.85 -14.92 12.80
C ILE A 175 -15.58 -15.32 12.04
N HIS A 176 -14.49 -14.61 12.25
CA HIS A 176 -13.22 -14.82 11.56
C HIS A 176 -12.07 -15.24 12.49
N ILE A 177 -12.40 -15.68 13.70
CA ILE A 177 -11.45 -16.26 14.65
C ILE A 177 -11.56 -17.77 14.64
#